data_b873a6b6af1aee0c61ff032d16c237f9
#
_entry.id   b873a6b6af1aee0c61ff032d16c237f9
#
_cell.length_a   1.000
_cell.length_b   1.000
_cell.length_c   1.000
_cell.angle_alpha   90.00
_cell.angle_beta   90.00
_cell.angle_gamma   90.00
#
_symmetry.space_group_name_H-M   'P 1'
#
loop_
_entity.id
_entity.type
_entity.pdbx_description
1 polymer ?
#
loop_
_entity_poly.entity_id
_entity_poly.type
_entity_poly.pdbx_seq_one_letter_code
_entity_poly.pdbx_strand_id
1 'polypeptide(L)'
;MRRRAAALLATVVMLTLAAARSGAQGSAVDPVFPGDRVTVRLFERGADYAVLVDERRQLDLPIVGSISVAGLTAAAVRDSVANRYLTIVRPGGVAVRVERRITVLGDVRRPDVYYIDETVRLRDAIALAGGVSEAGRPNIVRLLRDGEAREILEWRLAPEGATPLRSGDQLVVPREYWFKRNAIPLLSVIGVIGSVIITIVAR
;
A
#
# COMPACT_ATOMS: atom_id res chain seq x y z
N MET A 1 -30.60 46.79 -22.17
CA MET A 1 -29.16 46.48 -22.15
C MET A 1 -28.61 46.13 -20.75
N ARG A 2 -29.12 46.68 -19.65
CA ARG A 2 -28.61 46.43 -18.26
C ARG A 2 -28.83 45.00 -17.73
N ARG A 3 -29.87 44.25 -18.16
CA ARG A 3 -30.16 42.87 -17.67
C ARG A 3 -29.21 41.79 -18.26
N ARG A 4 -28.64 42.03 -19.45
CA ARG A 4 -27.70 41.06 -20.07
C ARG A 4 -26.25 41.13 -19.48
N ALA A 5 -25.86 42.28 -18.98
CA ALA A 5 -24.56 42.49 -18.33
C ALA A 5 -24.51 41.80 -16.95
N ALA A 6 -25.60 41.84 -16.19
CA ALA A 6 -25.69 41.21 -14.89
C ALA A 6 -25.61 39.65 -14.95
N ALA A 7 -26.19 39.05 -16.02
CA ALA A 7 -26.13 37.61 -16.21
C ALA A 7 -24.73 37.12 -16.57
N LEU A 8 -23.98 37.88 -17.36
CA LEU A 8 -22.59 37.53 -17.71
C LEU A 8 -21.62 37.65 -16.51
N LEU A 9 -21.84 38.63 -15.65
CA LEU A 9 -21.00 38.77 -14.42
C LEU A 9 -21.27 37.64 -13.43
N ALA A 10 -22.49 37.18 -13.26
CA ALA A 10 -22.84 36.06 -12.37
C ALA A 10 -22.23 34.74 -12.88
N THR A 11 -22.18 34.53 -14.20
CA THR A 11 -21.59 33.31 -14.78
C THR A 11 -20.07 33.25 -14.63
N VAL A 12 -19.38 34.39 -14.75
CA VAL A 12 -17.93 34.47 -14.57
C VAL A 12 -17.55 34.28 -13.10
N VAL A 13 -18.33 34.83 -12.15
CA VAL A 13 -18.05 34.63 -10.71
C VAL A 13 -18.32 33.19 -10.29
N MET A 14 -19.32 32.48 -10.86
CA MET A 14 -19.52 31.06 -10.57
C MET A 14 -18.41 30.18 -11.17
N LEU A 15 -17.88 30.53 -12.32
CA LEU A 15 -16.79 29.76 -12.95
C LEU A 15 -15.46 29.91 -12.20
N THR A 16 -15.18 31.08 -11.62
CA THR A 16 -13.97 31.32 -10.82
C THR A 16 -14.04 30.65 -9.44
N LEU A 17 -15.22 30.50 -8.85
CA LEU A 17 -15.39 29.78 -7.58
C LEU A 17 -15.23 28.27 -7.73
N ALA A 18 -15.55 27.71 -8.91
CA ALA A 18 -15.32 26.29 -9.21
C ALA A 18 -13.84 25.95 -9.41
N ALA A 19 -13.04 26.87 -9.94
CA ALA A 19 -11.61 26.68 -10.14
C ALA A 19 -10.79 26.70 -8.85
N ALA A 20 -11.29 27.35 -7.79
CA ALA A 20 -10.58 27.44 -6.51
C ALA A 20 -10.64 26.17 -5.65
N ARG A 21 -11.41 25.14 -6.05
CA ARG A 21 -11.50 23.87 -5.32
C ARG A 21 -10.55 22.77 -5.83
N SER A 22 -9.80 23.00 -6.89
CA SER A 22 -8.88 22.01 -7.48
C SER A 22 -7.44 22.06 -6.94
N GLY A 23 -7.18 22.78 -5.86
CA GLY A 23 -5.82 23.11 -5.41
C GLY A 23 -5.38 22.56 -4.05
N ALA A 24 -6.07 21.59 -3.45
CA ALA A 24 -5.64 21.03 -2.16
C ALA A 24 -5.82 19.51 -2.10
N GLN A 25 -5.29 18.79 -3.10
CA GLN A 25 -4.86 17.42 -2.88
C GLN A 25 -3.44 17.46 -2.27
N GLY A 26 -3.32 18.11 -1.12
CA GLY A 26 -2.25 17.84 -0.21
C GLY A 26 -2.32 16.34 0.08
N SER A 27 -1.26 15.60 -0.21
CA SER A 27 -1.11 14.20 0.17
C SER A 27 -1.62 14.10 1.58
N ALA A 28 -2.72 13.36 1.78
CA ALA A 28 -3.21 13.08 3.11
C ALA A 28 -2.04 12.43 3.83
N VAL A 29 -1.42 13.18 4.73
CA VAL A 29 -0.22 12.73 5.42
C VAL A 29 -0.72 11.75 6.45
N ASP A 30 -0.65 10.47 6.12
CA ASP A 30 -1.16 9.41 6.97
C ASP A 30 -0.42 9.41 8.31
N PRO A 31 -1.13 9.44 9.46
CA PRO A 31 -0.50 9.33 10.75
C PRO A 31 0.12 7.94 10.95
N VAL A 32 1.03 7.84 11.89
CA VAL A 32 1.61 6.58 12.32
C VAL A 32 0.58 5.81 13.16
N PHE A 33 0.50 4.50 12.94
CA PHE A 33 -0.46 3.60 13.58
C PHE A 33 0.22 2.57 14.51
N PRO A 34 -0.53 1.98 15.44
CA PRO A 34 -0.04 0.87 16.24
C PRO A 34 0.49 -0.28 15.38
N GLY A 35 1.65 -0.79 15.75
CA GLY A 35 2.36 -1.84 15.03
C GLY A 35 3.32 -1.34 13.95
N ASP A 36 3.35 -0.05 13.61
CA ASP A 36 4.40 0.52 12.79
C ASP A 36 5.75 0.43 13.49
N ARG A 37 6.82 0.31 12.73
CA ARG A 37 8.16 0.13 13.25
C ARG A 37 8.99 1.41 13.11
N VAL A 38 9.64 1.80 14.19
CA VAL A 38 10.63 2.87 14.21
C VAL A 38 11.99 2.29 14.52
N THR A 39 12.92 2.43 13.58
CA THR A 39 14.30 1.99 13.75
C THR A 39 15.18 3.19 14.00
N VAL A 40 15.90 3.16 15.11
CA VAL A 40 16.85 4.20 15.50
C VAL A 40 18.27 3.62 15.45
N ARG A 41 19.11 4.20 14.61
CA ARG A 41 20.53 3.86 14.52
C ARG A 41 21.37 4.92 15.19
N LEU A 42 22.18 4.53 16.16
CA LEU A 42 23.14 5.39 16.84
C LEU A 42 24.54 5.08 16.33
N PHE A 43 25.08 5.93 15.46
CA PHE A 43 26.38 5.70 14.81
C PHE A 43 27.54 5.66 15.80
N GLU A 44 27.55 6.55 16.80
CA GLU A 44 28.62 6.62 17.80
C GLU A 44 28.70 5.36 18.69
N ARG A 45 27.58 4.64 18.83
CA ARG A 45 27.47 3.45 19.68
C ARG A 45 27.42 2.15 18.89
N GLY A 46 27.33 2.23 17.55
CA GLY A 46 27.16 1.06 16.70
C GLY A 46 25.87 0.27 17.02
N ALA A 47 24.84 0.93 17.53
CA ALA A 47 23.63 0.27 18.03
C ALA A 47 22.40 0.62 17.16
N ASP A 48 21.64 -0.40 16.80
CA ASP A 48 20.37 -0.29 16.09
C ASP A 48 19.24 -0.77 17.02
N TYR A 49 18.23 0.07 17.20
CA TYR A 49 17.06 -0.24 18.00
C TYR A 49 15.81 -0.22 17.11
N ALA A 50 15.07 -1.33 17.06
CA ALA A 50 13.80 -1.42 16.39
C ALA A 50 12.67 -1.47 17.43
N VAL A 51 11.80 -0.48 17.43
CA VAL A 51 10.69 -0.34 18.37
C VAL A 51 9.39 -0.28 17.61
N LEU A 52 8.35 -0.94 18.12
CA LEU A 52 7.01 -0.87 17.55
C LEU A 52 6.18 0.18 18.29
N VAL A 53 5.35 0.88 17.53
CA VAL A 53 4.31 1.75 18.10
C VAL A 53 3.29 0.89 18.84
N ASP A 54 3.04 1.19 20.08
CA ASP A 54 2.07 0.46 20.91
C ASP A 54 0.62 0.86 20.60
N GLU A 55 -0.34 0.17 21.23
CA GLU A 55 -1.77 0.44 21.05
C GLU A 55 -2.20 1.82 21.58
N ARG A 56 -1.43 2.42 22.48
CA ARG A 56 -1.63 3.77 23.03
C ARG A 56 -0.96 4.84 22.17
N ARG A 57 -0.36 4.44 21.03
CA ARG A 57 0.44 5.30 20.14
C ARG A 57 1.63 5.91 20.85
N GLN A 58 2.33 5.11 21.62
CA GLN A 58 3.58 5.47 22.27
C GLN A 58 4.73 4.64 21.67
N LEU A 59 5.93 5.23 21.69
CA LEU A 59 7.18 4.58 21.38
C LEU A 59 8.03 4.54 22.65
N ASP A 60 8.38 3.36 23.11
CA ASP A 60 9.29 3.20 24.24
C ASP A 60 10.72 3.08 23.72
N LEU A 61 11.41 4.20 23.69
CA LEU A 61 12.74 4.32 23.10
C LEU A 61 13.84 4.06 24.13
N PRO A 62 14.82 3.20 23.84
CA PRO A 62 15.96 3.01 24.71
C PRO A 62 16.67 4.32 25.01
N ILE A 63 17.10 4.51 26.26
CA ILE A 63 17.88 5.64 26.77
C ILE A 63 17.05 6.94 26.94
N VAL A 64 16.14 7.26 26.01
CA VAL A 64 15.40 8.55 26.01
C VAL A 64 13.96 8.44 26.50
N GLY A 65 13.50 7.21 26.81
CA GLY A 65 12.17 6.94 27.37
C GLY A 65 11.04 7.00 26.34
N SER A 66 9.80 7.00 26.84
CA SER A 66 8.60 6.95 26.01
C SER A 66 8.27 8.29 25.37
N ILE A 67 7.79 8.25 24.12
CA ILE A 67 7.32 9.39 23.34
C ILE A 67 5.92 9.09 22.80
N SER A 68 4.96 10.02 22.94
CA SER A 68 3.67 9.91 22.27
C SER A 68 3.79 10.30 20.81
N VAL A 69 3.29 9.43 19.92
CA VAL A 69 3.25 9.63 18.47
C VAL A 69 1.83 9.74 17.93
N ALA A 70 0.84 9.92 18.81
CA ALA A 70 -0.56 10.03 18.46
C ALA A 70 -0.82 11.18 17.49
N GLY A 71 -1.37 10.86 16.29
CA GLY A 71 -1.67 11.85 15.25
C GLY A 71 -0.45 12.41 14.51
N LEU A 72 0.77 11.97 14.85
CA LEU A 72 1.96 12.39 14.17
C LEU A 72 2.15 11.62 12.87
N THR A 73 2.70 12.30 11.88
CA THR A 73 3.12 11.72 10.60
C THR A 73 4.47 11.02 10.74
N ALA A 74 4.82 10.16 9.81
CA ALA A 74 6.12 9.50 9.81
C ALA A 74 7.28 10.50 9.84
N ALA A 75 7.16 11.65 9.14
CA ALA A 75 8.15 12.71 9.18
C ALA A 75 8.24 13.37 10.57
N ALA A 76 7.10 13.73 11.16
CA ALA A 76 7.04 14.35 12.49
C ALA A 76 7.57 13.39 13.58
N VAL A 77 7.27 12.09 13.48
CA VAL A 77 7.84 11.09 14.38
C VAL A 77 9.34 10.99 14.23
N ARG A 78 9.85 10.97 12.99
CA ARG A 78 11.29 10.96 12.70
C ARG A 78 12.00 12.14 13.36
N ASP A 79 11.46 13.35 13.17
CA ASP A 79 12.02 14.58 13.73
C ASP A 79 11.95 14.59 15.28
N SER A 80 10.82 14.17 15.84
CA SER A 80 10.64 14.12 17.30
C SER A 80 11.59 13.15 17.97
N VAL A 81 11.75 11.95 17.39
CA VAL A 81 12.69 10.93 17.86
C VAL A 81 14.14 11.41 17.71
N ALA A 82 14.51 11.94 16.54
CA ALA A 82 15.85 12.46 16.30
C ALA A 82 16.21 13.56 17.30
N ASN A 83 15.32 14.55 17.49
CA ASN A 83 15.52 15.64 18.45
C ASN A 83 15.71 15.13 19.89
N ARG A 84 14.99 14.07 20.28
CA ARG A 84 15.13 13.49 21.62
C ARG A 84 16.52 12.88 21.81
N TYR A 85 17.05 12.18 20.80
CA TYR A 85 18.39 11.61 20.87
C TYR A 85 19.50 12.66 20.73
N LEU A 86 19.27 13.78 20.05
CA LEU A 86 20.26 14.86 19.94
C LEU A 86 20.60 15.52 21.28
N THR A 87 19.84 15.27 22.35
CA THR A 87 20.20 15.69 23.71
C THR A 87 21.33 14.90 24.31
N ILE A 88 21.66 13.70 23.75
CA ILE A 88 22.64 12.74 24.29
C ILE A 88 23.66 12.26 23.27
N VAL A 89 23.45 12.54 21.97
CA VAL A 89 24.39 12.23 20.87
C VAL A 89 24.69 13.49 20.08
N ARG A 90 25.85 13.51 19.40
CA ARG A 90 26.24 14.64 18.55
C ARG A 90 25.35 14.75 17.32
N PRO A 91 25.22 15.96 16.72
CA PRO A 91 24.57 16.14 15.43
C PRO A 91 25.14 15.19 14.37
N GLY A 92 24.24 14.47 13.64
CA GLY A 92 24.64 13.42 12.71
C GLY A 92 24.89 12.05 13.34
N GLY A 93 24.88 11.92 14.68
CA GLY A 93 25.07 10.66 15.38
C GLY A 93 23.84 9.75 15.43
N VAL A 94 22.68 10.18 14.91
CA VAL A 94 21.45 9.41 14.91
C VAL A 94 20.78 9.41 13.53
N ALA A 95 20.31 8.24 13.11
CA ALA A 95 19.40 8.10 11.96
C ALA A 95 18.11 7.41 12.43
N VAL A 96 16.97 7.95 12.02
CA VAL A 96 15.66 7.43 12.37
C VAL A 96 14.92 7.02 11.08
N ARG A 97 14.41 5.81 11.04
CA ARG A 97 13.57 5.28 9.97
C ARG A 97 12.20 4.92 10.54
N VAL A 98 11.15 5.35 9.90
CA VAL A 98 9.78 5.00 10.23
C VAL A 98 9.23 4.14 9.11
N GLU A 99 8.75 2.95 9.43
CA GLU A 99 8.25 1.95 8.50
C GLU A 99 6.81 1.59 8.84
N ARG A 100 5.96 1.60 7.84
CA ARG A 100 4.54 1.24 7.95
C ARG A 100 4.40 -0.27 7.96
N ARG A 101 3.53 -0.77 8.81
CA ARG A 101 3.16 -2.19 8.84
C ARG A 101 2.06 -2.45 7.83
N ILE A 102 2.32 -3.34 6.88
CA ILE A 102 1.31 -3.88 5.96
C ILE A 102 1.30 -5.41 6.03
N THR A 103 0.22 -6.02 5.57
CA THR A 103 0.11 -7.47 5.51
C THR A 103 -0.13 -7.90 4.06
N VAL A 104 0.62 -8.88 3.57
CA VAL A 104 0.41 -9.47 2.25
C VAL A 104 -0.03 -10.92 2.43
N LEU A 105 -1.22 -11.26 1.94
CA LEU A 105 -1.88 -12.54 2.14
C LEU A 105 -2.31 -13.17 0.81
N GLY A 106 -2.77 -14.43 0.90
CA GLY A 106 -3.30 -15.19 -0.22
C GLY A 106 -2.22 -15.84 -1.06
N ASP A 107 -2.47 -15.98 -2.35
CA ASP A 107 -1.60 -16.73 -3.25
C ASP A 107 -0.42 -15.90 -3.76
N VAL A 108 0.46 -15.49 -2.85
CA VAL A 108 1.79 -14.95 -3.09
C VAL A 108 2.84 -15.97 -2.64
N ARG A 109 4.10 -15.79 -3.07
CA ARG A 109 5.16 -16.75 -2.70
C ARG A 109 5.53 -16.70 -1.22
N ARG A 110 5.45 -15.52 -0.60
CA ARG A 110 5.78 -15.31 0.82
C ARG A 110 4.70 -14.43 1.46
N PRO A 111 3.57 -15.02 1.88
CA PRO A 111 2.58 -14.29 2.65
C PRO A 111 3.14 -13.98 4.04
N ASP A 112 3.17 -12.70 4.42
CA ASP A 112 3.73 -12.24 5.69
C ASP A 112 3.31 -10.80 6.02
N VAL A 113 3.72 -10.33 7.18
CA VAL A 113 3.69 -8.93 7.59
C VAL A 113 4.97 -8.25 7.12
N TYR A 114 4.84 -7.16 6.38
CA TYR A 114 5.95 -6.40 5.84
C TYR A 114 6.02 -5.01 6.46
N TYR A 115 7.24 -4.56 6.71
CA TYR A 115 7.53 -3.20 7.12
C TYR A 115 8.10 -2.45 5.94
N ILE A 116 7.41 -1.39 5.51
CA ILE A 116 7.71 -0.65 4.30
C ILE A 116 7.85 0.83 4.59
N ASP A 117 8.69 1.52 3.85
CA ASP A 117 8.76 2.96 3.89
C ASP A 117 7.68 3.62 3.01
N GLU A 118 7.60 4.93 3.06
CA GLU A 118 6.58 5.72 2.35
C GLU A 118 6.73 5.70 0.81
N THR A 119 7.84 5.22 0.28
CA THR A 119 8.11 5.16 -1.17
C THR A 119 7.56 3.90 -1.81
N VAL A 120 7.40 2.83 -1.02
CA VAL A 120 6.90 1.54 -1.48
C VAL A 120 5.43 1.63 -1.87
N ARG A 121 5.12 1.16 -3.07
CA ARG A 121 3.77 1.13 -3.63
C ARG A 121 3.23 -0.31 -3.64
N LEU A 122 1.96 -0.46 -3.96
CA LEU A 122 1.29 -1.77 -4.04
C LEU A 122 2.08 -2.79 -4.86
N ARG A 123 2.58 -2.39 -6.03
CA ARG A 123 3.39 -3.26 -6.91
C ARG A 123 4.66 -3.74 -6.22
N ASP A 124 5.33 -2.84 -5.53
CA ASP A 124 6.59 -3.13 -4.85
C ASP A 124 6.36 -4.06 -3.66
N ALA A 125 5.25 -3.87 -2.94
CA ALA A 125 4.87 -4.75 -1.83
C ALA A 125 4.59 -6.18 -2.29
N ILE A 126 3.91 -6.37 -3.42
CA ILE A 126 3.72 -7.70 -4.01
C ILE A 126 5.06 -8.29 -4.46
N ALA A 127 5.96 -7.47 -5.02
CA ALA A 127 7.31 -7.91 -5.39
C ALA A 127 8.14 -8.33 -4.17
N LEU A 128 8.06 -7.59 -3.05
CA LEU A 128 8.68 -7.95 -1.78
C LEU A 128 8.18 -9.31 -1.26
N ALA A 129 6.89 -9.61 -1.46
CA ALA A 129 6.30 -10.92 -1.16
C ALA A 129 6.71 -12.04 -2.15
N GLY A 130 7.64 -11.76 -3.04
CA GLY A 130 8.13 -12.73 -4.04
C GLY A 130 7.23 -12.86 -5.26
N GLY A 131 6.26 -11.97 -5.42
CA GLY A 131 5.28 -11.99 -6.50
C GLY A 131 4.11 -12.95 -6.26
N VAL A 132 3.18 -12.95 -7.20
CA VAL A 132 2.02 -13.86 -7.21
C VAL A 132 2.50 -15.29 -7.42
N SER A 133 1.94 -16.25 -6.67
CA SER A 133 2.22 -17.68 -6.83
C SER A 133 1.57 -18.24 -8.11
N GLU A 134 1.91 -19.47 -8.49
CA GLU A 134 1.31 -20.14 -9.65
C GLU A 134 -0.21 -20.35 -9.51
N ALA A 135 -0.71 -20.43 -8.28
CA ALA A 135 -2.13 -20.61 -7.99
C ALA A 135 -2.87 -19.28 -7.84
N GLY A 136 -2.16 -18.16 -7.80
CA GLY A 136 -2.73 -16.83 -7.61
C GLY A 136 -3.23 -16.22 -8.91
N ARG A 137 -4.26 -15.38 -8.81
CA ARG A 137 -4.72 -14.57 -9.94
C ARG A 137 -3.69 -13.47 -10.25
N PRO A 138 -3.07 -13.46 -11.44
CA PRO A 138 -1.98 -12.54 -11.72
C PRO A 138 -2.42 -11.09 -11.85
N ASN A 139 -3.69 -10.83 -12.17
CA ASN A 139 -4.17 -9.50 -12.56
C ASN A 139 -5.04 -8.84 -11.48
N ILE A 140 -5.28 -9.50 -10.35
CA ILE A 140 -6.19 -9.00 -9.32
C ILE A 140 -5.50 -9.00 -7.97
N VAL A 141 -5.58 -7.87 -7.27
CA VAL A 141 -5.22 -7.74 -5.86
C VAL A 141 -6.37 -7.04 -5.14
N ARG A 142 -6.75 -7.56 -3.99
CA ARG A 142 -7.70 -6.90 -3.09
C ARG A 142 -6.93 -6.12 -2.04
N LEU A 143 -7.18 -4.83 -1.99
CA LEU A 143 -6.70 -3.95 -0.94
C LEU A 143 -7.82 -3.82 0.10
N LEU A 144 -7.55 -4.26 1.32
CA LEU A 144 -8.40 -4.04 2.47
C LEU A 144 -7.80 -2.89 3.28
N ARG A 145 -8.59 -1.83 3.45
CA ARG A 145 -8.22 -0.60 4.16
C ARG A 145 -9.42 -0.11 4.95
N ASP A 146 -9.25 0.19 6.22
CA ASP A 146 -10.30 0.73 7.10
C ASP A 146 -11.60 -0.11 7.11
N GLY A 147 -11.49 -1.43 6.93
CA GLY A 147 -12.63 -2.35 6.85
C GLY A 147 -13.27 -2.45 5.46
N GLU A 148 -12.86 -1.63 4.50
CA GLU A 148 -13.34 -1.68 3.12
C GLU A 148 -12.42 -2.52 2.24
N ALA A 149 -13.01 -3.33 1.36
CA ALA A 149 -12.29 -4.13 0.38
C ALA A 149 -12.45 -3.54 -1.02
N ARG A 150 -11.33 -3.18 -1.66
CA ARG A 150 -11.28 -2.70 -3.03
C ARG A 150 -10.51 -3.68 -3.91
N GLU A 151 -11.11 -4.13 -5.00
CA GLU A 151 -10.40 -4.88 -6.03
C GLU A 151 -9.62 -3.93 -6.95
N ILE A 152 -8.33 -4.24 -7.13
CA ILE A 152 -7.44 -3.51 -8.03
C ILE A 152 -7.11 -4.46 -9.18
N LEU A 153 -7.65 -4.12 -10.35
CA LEU A 153 -7.47 -4.89 -11.58
C LEU A 153 -6.22 -4.39 -12.32
N GLU A 154 -5.58 -5.28 -13.07
CA GLU A 154 -4.40 -4.97 -13.91
C GLU A 154 -3.30 -4.18 -13.15
N TRP A 155 -3.16 -4.43 -11.86
CA TRP A 155 -2.26 -3.71 -10.96
C TRP A 155 -0.80 -3.65 -11.41
N ARG A 156 -0.41 -4.52 -12.38
CA ARG A 156 0.95 -4.55 -12.90
C ARG A 156 1.25 -3.43 -13.88
N LEU A 157 0.27 -2.96 -14.63
CA LEU A 157 0.46 -2.13 -15.82
C LEU A 157 0.17 -0.64 -15.59
N ALA A 158 -0.81 -0.31 -14.79
CA ALA A 158 -1.38 1.02 -14.76
C ALA A 158 -1.04 1.82 -13.50
N PRO A 159 -1.59 3.03 -13.35
CA PRO A 159 -1.44 3.84 -12.16
C PRO A 159 -1.91 3.13 -10.89
N GLU A 160 -2.75 2.10 -10.99
CA GLU A 160 -3.21 1.28 -9.86
C GLU A 160 -2.06 0.58 -9.12
N GLY A 161 -1.04 0.12 -9.84
CA GLY A 161 0.18 -0.44 -9.23
C GLY A 161 1.01 0.58 -8.46
N ALA A 162 0.81 1.87 -8.73
CA ALA A 162 1.42 2.98 -8.01
C ALA A 162 0.57 3.44 -6.80
N THR A 163 -0.48 2.70 -6.43
CA THR A 163 -1.31 3.02 -5.25
C THR A 163 -0.44 3.12 -3.99
N PRO A 164 -0.46 4.26 -3.29
CA PRO A 164 0.27 4.41 -2.04
C PRO A 164 -0.36 3.53 -0.96
N LEU A 165 0.48 2.87 -0.19
CA LEU A 165 0.06 2.01 0.91
C LEU A 165 0.07 2.79 2.23
N ARG A 166 -0.85 2.43 3.13
CA ARG A 166 -1.01 3.00 4.47
C ARG A 166 -0.71 1.93 5.52
N SER A 167 -0.41 2.40 6.71
CA SER A 167 -0.29 1.50 7.86
C SER A 167 -1.58 0.72 8.08
N GLY A 168 -1.46 -0.59 8.30
CA GLY A 168 -2.60 -1.49 8.48
C GLY A 168 -3.24 -2.02 7.20
N ASP A 169 -2.80 -1.59 6.02
CA ASP A 169 -3.28 -2.13 4.75
C ASP A 169 -3.03 -3.64 4.65
N GLN A 170 -4.02 -4.34 4.11
CA GLN A 170 -3.87 -5.76 3.78
C GLN A 170 -4.04 -5.94 2.27
N LEU A 171 -3.04 -6.56 1.66
CA LEU A 171 -3.04 -6.93 0.25
C LEU A 171 -3.35 -8.43 0.16
N VAL A 172 -4.45 -8.79 -0.47
CA VAL A 172 -4.85 -10.18 -0.63
C VAL A 172 -4.86 -10.55 -2.11
N VAL A 173 -4.01 -11.48 -2.49
CA VAL A 173 -4.01 -12.05 -3.84
C VAL A 173 -4.98 -13.24 -3.85
N PRO A 174 -6.10 -13.17 -4.59
CA PRO A 174 -7.06 -14.26 -4.64
C PRO A 174 -6.51 -15.44 -5.44
N ARG A 175 -6.98 -16.63 -5.09
CA ARG A 175 -6.66 -17.87 -5.80
C ARG A 175 -7.34 -17.90 -7.17
N GLU A 176 -6.64 -18.42 -8.17
CA GLU A 176 -7.26 -18.76 -9.44
C GLU A 176 -7.92 -20.14 -9.34
N TYR A 177 -9.21 -20.21 -9.69
CA TYR A 177 -9.90 -21.49 -9.68
C TYR A 177 -9.31 -22.40 -10.76
N TRP A 178 -8.87 -23.59 -10.36
CA TRP A 178 -8.30 -24.62 -11.24
C TRP A 178 -9.12 -24.84 -12.52
N PHE A 179 -10.43 -24.79 -12.43
CA PHE A 179 -11.35 -25.01 -13.54
C PHE A 179 -11.15 -23.97 -14.67
N LYS A 180 -10.96 -22.68 -14.35
CA LYS A 180 -10.71 -21.66 -15.37
C LYS A 180 -9.37 -21.85 -16.08
N ARG A 181 -8.36 -22.26 -15.34
CA ARG A 181 -7.00 -22.46 -15.87
C ARG A 181 -6.90 -23.67 -16.81
N ASN A 182 -7.71 -24.72 -16.55
CA ASN A 182 -7.63 -25.99 -17.28
C ASN A 182 -8.83 -26.21 -18.21
N ALA A 183 -9.78 -25.29 -18.31
CA ALA A 183 -10.97 -25.46 -19.16
C ALA A 183 -10.63 -25.60 -20.67
N ILE A 184 -9.70 -24.78 -21.17
CA ILE A 184 -9.32 -24.79 -22.58
C ILE A 184 -8.60 -26.09 -22.99
N PRO A 185 -7.60 -26.60 -22.22
CA PRO A 185 -6.98 -27.88 -22.51
C PRO A 185 -7.96 -29.06 -22.46
N LEU A 186 -8.91 -29.06 -21.49
CA LEU A 186 -9.91 -30.11 -21.38
C LEU A 186 -10.88 -30.15 -22.57
N LEU A 187 -11.31 -28.99 -23.06
CA LEU A 187 -12.17 -28.89 -24.24
C LEU A 187 -11.47 -29.37 -25.49
N SER A 188 -10.19 -29.11 -25.67
CA SER A 188 -9.40 -29.59 -26.82
C SER A 188 -9.26 -31.12 -26.79
N VAL A 189 -9.04 -31.73 -25.64
CA VAL A 189 -8.97 -33.20 -25.49
C VAL A 189 -10.30 -33.85 -25.83
N ILE A 190 -11.41 -33.30 -25.36
CA ILE A 190 -12.75 -33.82 -25.69
C ILE A 190 -13.02 -33.70 -27.18
N GLY A 191 -12.64 -32.61 -27.83
CA GLY A 191 -12.75 -32.42 -29.28
C GLY A 191 -11.99 -33.46 -30.08
N VAL A 192 -10.75 -33.78 -29.70
CA VAL A 192 -9.93 -34.82 -30.36
C VAL A 192 -10.54 -36.20 -30.18
N ILE A 193 -10.97 -36.56 -28.98
CA ILE A 193 -11.61 -37.85 -28.72
C ILE A 193 -12.91 -37.97 -29.51
N GLY A 194 -13.73 -36.94 -29.57
CA GLY A 194 -14.98 -36.91 -30.34
C GLY A 194 -14.75 -37.10 -31.83
N SER A 195 -13.73 -36.47 -32.42
CA SER A 195 -13.39 -36.62 -33.83
C SER A 195 -12.89 -38.05 -34.19
N VAL A 196 -12.15 -38.68 -33.29
CA VAL A 196 -11.67 -40.06 -33.46
C VAL A 196 -12.84 -41.05 -33.42
N ILE A 197 -13.78 -40.90 -32.50
CA ILE A 197 -14.98 -41.74 -32.38
C ILE A 197 -15.85 -41.62 -33.64
N ILE A 198 -16.11 -40.40 -34.13
CA ILE A 198 -16.89 -40.20 -35.37
C ILE A 198 -16.22 -40.88 -36.57
N THR A 199 -14.90 -40.83 -36.67
CA THR A 199 -14.17 -41.48 -37.76
C THR A 199 -14.24 -42.99 -37.70
N ILE A 200 -14.31 -43.58 -36.50
CA ILE A 200 -14.42 -45.04 -36.34
C ILE A 200 -15.84 -45.54 -36.62
N VAL A 201 -16.88 -44.78 -36.20
CA VAL A 201 -18.28 -45.16 -36.37
C VAL A 201 -18.77 -44.94 -37.80
N ALA A 202 -18.16 -43.99 -38.55
CA ALA A 202 -18.54 -43.69 -39.94
C ALA A 202 -17.86 -44.61 -41.00
N ARG A 203 -17.14 -45.63 -40.58
CA ARG A 203 -16.48 -46.60 -41.42
C ARG A 203 -17.19 -47.96 -41.33
#